data_664ad472ff3cfce8d54f249e72d6cb70
#
_entry.id   664ad472ff3cfce8d54f249e72d6cb70
#
_cell.length_a   1.000
_cell.length_b   1.000
_cell.length_c   1.000
_cell.angle_alpha   90.00
_cell.angle_beta   90.00
_cell.angle_gamma   90.00
#
_symmetry.space_group_name_H-M   'P 1'
#
loop_
_entity.id
_entity.type
_entity.pdbx_description
1 polymer ?
#
loop_
_entity_poly.entity_id
_entity_poly.type
_entity_poly.pdbx_seq_one_letter_code
_entity_poly.pdbx_strand_id
1 'polypeptide(L)'
;HITSQTQKCIPCVDKDHLKSETLGMVVKAGNATAMRAIVTTETEEDITLVTECVGKIYNLEETDKNVWTLYGEPETTCIVNQPATVELTCATLVNRIPQLIDAPAATSRPISSRTTSIWSTR
;
A
#
# COMPACT_ATOMS: atom_id res chain seq x y z
N HIS A 1 11.26 14.86 -10.42
CA HIS A 1 10.79 13.87 -11.41
C HIS A 1 11.29 12.47 -11.07
N ILE A 2 10.53 11.41 -11.48
CA ILE A 2 10.93 10.01 -11.27
C ILE A 2 12.00 9.65 -12.31
N THR A 3 13.15 9.19 -11.82
CA THR A 3 14.27 8.71 -12.66
C THR A 3 14.21 7.21 -12.88
N SER A 4 13.83 6.45 -11.84
CA SER A 4 13.67 5.01 -11.94
C SER A 4 12.57 4.50 -11.01
N GLN A 5 12.00 3.36 -11.38
CA GLN A 5 11.06 2.65 -10.52
C GLN A 5 11.25 1.15 -10.68
N THR A 6 11.44 0.46 -9.57
CA THR A 6 11.53 -1.00 -9.51
C THR A 6 10.45 -1.56 -8.61
N GLN A 7 10.02 -2.78 -8.92
CA GLN A 7 9.02 -3.47 -8.10
C GLN A 7 9.41 -4.93 -7.87
N LYS A 8 9.07 -5.43 -6.68
CA LYS A 8 9.24 -6.82 -6.30
C LYS A 8 7.99 -7.31 -5.61
N CYS A 9 7.62 -8.56 -5.84
CA CYS A 9 6.55 -9.23 -5.12
C CYS A 9 7.10 -10.53 -4.55
N ILE A 10 7.01 -10.68 -3.23
CA ILE A 10 7.66 -11.78 -2.50
C ILE A 10 6.57 -12.50 -1.70
N PRO A 11 6.38 -13.82 -1.91
CA PRO A 11 5.52 -14.60 -1.04
C PRO A 11 6.21 -14.76 0.32
N CYS A 12 5.45 -14.61 1.40
CA CYS A 12 5.91 -14.90 2.75
C CYS A 12 5.23 -16.16 3.27
N VAL A 13 5.96 -16.97 3.98
CA VAL A 13 5.47 -18.20 4.58
C VAL A 13 5.53 -18.10 6.10
N ASP A 14 4.55 -18.68 6.76
CA ASP A 14 4.55 -18.78 8.20
C ASP A 14 5.01 -20.18 8.67
N LYS A 15 5.57 -20.23 9.88
CA LYS A 15 5.99 -21.47 10.52
C LYS A 15 4.83 -22.22 11.15
N ASP A 16 3.74 -21.50 11.41
CA ASP A 16 2.55 -22.02 12.07
C ASP A 16 1.38 -22.17 11.09
N HIS A 17 0.37 -22.96 11.48
CA HIS A 17 -0.88 -23.06 10.76
C HIS A 17 -1.71 -21.81 11.06
N LEU A 18 -2.15 -21.10 10.01
CA LEU A 18 -2.99 -19.92 10.15
C LEU A 18 -4.42 -20.20 9.69
N LYS A 19 -5.38 -19.91 10.55
CA LYS A 19 -6.80 -19.96 10.20
C LYS A 19 -7.24 -18.63 9.63
N SER A 20 -7.77 -18.66 8.42
CA SER A 20 -8.41 -17.51 7.81
C SER A 20 -9.92 -17.63 7.96
N GLU A 21 -10.51 -16.76 8.78
CA GLU A 21 -11.96 -16.66 8.91
C GLU A 21 -12.60 -16.19 7.59
N THR A 22 -11.97 -15.22 6.93
CA THR A 22 -12.46 -14.67 5.66
C THR A 22 -12.51 -15.70 4.54
N LEU A 23 -11.50 -16.56 4.46
CA LEU A 23 -11.43 -17.61 3.43
C LEU A 23 -12.10 -18.91 3.88
N GLY A 24 -12.47 -19.05 5.15
CA GLY A 24 -13.07 -20.26 5.72
C GLY A 24 -12.14 -21.47 5.69
N MET A 25 -10.81 -21.24 5.70
CA MET A 25 -9.84 -22.32 5.56
C MET A 25 -8.62 -22.16 6.48
N VAL A 26 -7.90 -23.26 6.67
CA VAL A 26 -6.62 -23.28 7.38
C VAL A 26 -5.49 -23.39 6.37
N VAL A 27 -4.58 -22.43 6.37
CA VAL A 27 -3.35 -22.50 5.60
C VAL A 27 -2.30 -23.23 6.43
N LYS A 28 -1.76 -24.30 5.87
CA LYS A 28 -0.78 -25.14 6.56
C LYS A 28 0.57 -24.42 6.64
N ALA A 29 1.32 -24.68 7.71
CA ALA A 29 2.70 -24.24 7.86
C ALA A 29 3.53 -24.53 6.60
N GLY A 30 4.41 -23.61 6.24
CA GLY A 30 5.23 -23.70 5.04
C GLY A 30 4.55 -23.30 3.73
N ASN A 31 3.25 -23.03 3.72
CA ASN A 31 2.56 -22.44 2.58
C ASN A 31 2.58 -20.92 2.65
N ALA A 32 2.36 -20.27 1.50
CA ALA A 32 2.30 -18.81 1.45
C ALA A 32 1.07 -18.30 2.22
N THR A 33 1.32 -17.47 3.22
CA THR A 33 0.31 -16.83 4.07
C THR A 33 0.22 -15.33 3.85
N ALA A 34 1.20 -14.77 3.13
CA ALA A 34 1.25 -13.35 2.79
C ALA A 34 1.94 -13.11 1.45
N MET A 35 1.63 -11.94 0.87
CA MET A 35 2.33 -11.36 -0.27
C MET A 35 2.86 -9.99 0.14
N ARG A 36 4.15 -9.76 -0.07
CA ARG A 36 4.84 -8.53 0.20
C ARG A 36 5.22 -7.86 -1.11
N ALA A 37 4.58 -6.75 -1.44
CA ALA A 37 4.88 -5.94 -2.60
C ALA A 37 5.76 -4.75 -2.17
N ILE A 38 6.87 -4.55 -2.86
CA ILE A 38 7.82 -3.47 -2.59
C ILE A 38 8.00 -2.69 -3.89
N VAL A 39 7.83 -1.38 -3.82
CA VAL A 39 8.12 -0.46 -4.91
C VAL A 39 9.19 0.52 -4.43
N THR A 40 10.30 0.58 -5.16
CA THR A 40 11.35 1.57 -4.93
C THR A 40 11.33 2.57 -6.07
N THR A 41 11.22 3.83 -5.74
CA THR A 41 11.17 4.95 -6.70
C THR A 41 12.30 5.92 -6.38
N GLU A 42 13.12 6.21 -7.38
CA GLU A 42 14.19 7.21 -7.32
C GLU A 42 13.74 8.48 -8.03
N THR A 43 14.16 9.62 -7.53
CA THR A 43 13.83 10.93 -8.11
C THR A 43 15.07 11.71 -8.49
N GLU A 44 14.90 12.72 -9.36
CA GLU A 44 15.97 13.67 -9.73
C GLU A 44 16.43 14.52 -8.55
N GLU A 45 15.59 14.66 -7.53
CA GLU A 45 15.87 15.41 -6.32
C GLU A 45 16.66 14.62 -5.27
N ASP A 46 17.22 13.45 -5.65
CA ASP A 46 17.96 12.54 -4.77
C ASP A 46 17.12 12.01 -3.59
N ILE A 47 15.83 11.85 -3.83
CA ILE A 47 14.91 11.25 -2.86
C ILE A 47 14.55 9.83 -3.29
N THR A 48 14.80 8.87 -2.41
CA THR A 48 14.36 7.48 -2.57
C THR A 48 13.09 7.24 -1.79
N LEU A 49 12.04 6.78 -2.49
CA LEU A 49 10.78 6.38 -1.87
C LEU A 49 10.67 4.85 -1.91
N VAL A 50 10.56 4.24 -0.75
CA VAL A 50 10.30 2.80 -0.63
C VAL A 50 8.88 2.61 -0.09
N THR A 51 8.00 2.07 -0.91
CA THR A 51 6.63 1.73 -0.51
C THR A 51 6.51 0.23 -0.38
N GLU A 52 6.04 -0.22 0.76
CA GLU A 52 5.80 -1.62 1.04
C GLU A 52 4.33 -1.86 1.39
N CYS A 53 3.72 -2.84 0.75
CA CYS A 53 2.38 -3.30 1.07
C CYS A 53 2.42 -4.80 1.36
N VAL A 54 1.92 -5.19 2.52
CA VAL A 54 1.84 -6.60 2.93
C VAL A 54 0.38 -6.98 3.09
N GLY A 55 -0.09 -7.83 2.17
CA GLY A 55 -1.39 -8.49 2.30
C GLY A 55 -1.19 -9.86 2.93
N LYS A 56 -1.74 -10.10 4.12
CA LYS A 56 -1.49 -11.32 4.88
C LYS A 56 -2.73 -11.84 5.61
N ILE A 57 -2.69 -13.10 5.96
CA ILE A 57 -3.61 -13.68 6.93
C ILE A 57 -3.07 -13.32 8.31
N TYR A 58 -3.84 -12.55 9.09
CA TYR A 58 -3.46 -12.15 10.44
C TYR A 58 -3.64 -13.29 11.44
N ASN A 59 -2.73 -13.35 12.39
CA ASN A 59 -2.96 -14.09 13.62
C ASN A 59 -3.82 -13.26 14.59
N LEU A 60 -4.17 -13.83 15.73
CA LEU A 60 -5.09 -13.20 16.70
C LEU A 60 -4.53 -11.91 17.35
N GLU A 61 -3.22 -11.68 17.27
CA GLU A 61 -2.56 -10.55 17.92
C GLU A 61 -2.20 -9.43 16.94
N GLU A 62 -2.35 -9.69 15.64
CA GLU A 62 -1.95 -8.76 14.60
C GLU A 62 -3.13 -7.90 14.13
N THR A 63 -2.85 -6.66 13.83
CA THR A 63 -3.80 -5.69 13.29
C THR A 63 -3.19 -4.88 12.16
N ASP A 64 -4.04 -4.25 11.36
CA ASP A 64 -3.60 -3.29 10.35
C ASP A 64 -2.82 -2.14 10.97
N LYS A 65 -1.76 -1.71 10.29
CA LYS A 65 -1.04 -0.49 10.62
C LYS A 65 -0.40 0.13 9.39
N ASN A 66 -0.32 1.45 9.39
CA ASN A 66 0.49 2.21 8.44
C ASN A 66 1.68 2.82 9.18
N VAL A 67 2.86 2.66 8.62
CA VAL A 67 4.09 3.23 9.15
C VAL A 67 4.73 4.09 8.07
N TRP A 68 5.04 5.33 8.41
CA TRP A 68 5.76 6.27 7.58
C TRP A 68 7.03 6.67 8.29
N THR A 69 8.19 6.42 7.68
CA THR A 69 9.47 6.85 8.22
C THR A 69 10.13 7.77 7.20
N LEU A 70 10.50 8.95 7.65
CA LEU A 70 11.29 9.90 6.89
C LEU A 70 12.70 9.88 7.46
N TYR A 71 13.63 9.41 6.66
CA TYR A 71 15.06 9.43 6.98
C TYR A 71 15.63 10.78 6.55
N GLY A 72 15.83 11.65 7.48
CA GLY A 72 16.31 13.01 7.24
C GLY A 72 16.65 13.70 8.55
N GLU A 73 16.72 15.01 8.55
CA GLU A 73 17.01 15.79 9.75
C GLU A 73 15.86 16.77 10.05
N PRO A 74 15.04 16.49 11.07
CA PRO A 74 15.08 15.32 11.96
C PRO A 74 14.49 14.05 11.34
N GLU A 75 14.99 12.89 11.75
CA GLU A 75 14.31 11.62 11.43
C GLU A 75 12.94 11.59 12.10
N THR A 76 11.92 11.22 11.35
CA THR A 76 10.55 11.26 11.84
C THR A 76 9.81 9.97 11.46
N THR A 77 9.16 9.36 12.44
CA THR A 77 8.29 8.19 12.21
C THR A 77 6.86 8.50 12.68
N CYS A 78 5.90 8.23 11.82
CA CYS A 78 4.48 8.30 12.12
C CYS A 78 3.87 6.91 12.01
N ILE A 79 3.14 6.47 13.02
CA ILE A 79 2.48 5.17 13.05
C ILE A 79 0.98 5.39 13.25
N VAL A 80 0.19 4.85 12.34
CA VAL A 80 -1.26 4.78 12.45
C VAL A 80 -1.63 3.34 12.75
N ASN A 81 -2.08 3.07 13.95
CA ASN A 81 -2.55 1.75 14.36
C ASN A 81 -4.02 1.60 14.05
N GLN A 82 -4.40 0.42 13.57
CA GLN A 82 -5.79 0.05 13.26
C GLN A 82 -6.49 1.11 12.39
N PRO A 83 -5.90 1.50 11.23
CA PRO A 83 -6.59 2.42 10.34
C PRO A 83 -7.92 1.80 9.89
N ALA A 84 -8.93 2.64 9.67
CA ALA A 84 -10.20 2.22 9.10
C ALA A 84 -10.03 1.88 7.60
N THR A 85 -9.37 0.76 7.31
CA THR A 85 -8.88 0.42 5.96
C THR A 85 -10.00 0.33 4.93
N VAL A 86 -11.15 -0.20 5.31
CA VAL A 86 -12.32 -0.34 4.42
C VAL A 86 -12.87 1.04 4.07
N GLU A 87 -13.10 1.89 5.06
CA GLU A 87 -13.62 3.25 4.89
C GLU A 87 -12.65 4.13 4.11
N LEU A 88 -11.36 4.02 4.36
CA LEU A 88 -10.31 4.73 3.62
C LEU A 88 -10.28 4.30 2.14
N THR A 89 -10.44 3.02 1.87
CA THR A 89 -10.52 2.51 0.50
C THR A 89 -11.77 3.02 -0.21
N CYS A 90 -12.92 2.96 0.43
CA CYS A 90 -14.17 3.50 -0.10
C CYS A 90 -14.07 5.00 -0.36
N ALA A 91 -13.53 5.77 0.58
CA ALA A 91 -13.33 7.20 0.43
C ALA A 91 -12.40 7.52 -0.76
N THR A 92 -11.35 6.74 -0.94
CA THR A 92 -10.43 6.90 -2.07
C THR A 92 -11.15 6.69 -3.41
N LEU A 93 -12.00 5.69 -3.52
CA LEU A 93 -12.81 5.43 -4.71
C LEU A 93 -13.78 6.57 -4.98
N VAL A 94 -14.56 6.98 -3.98
CA VAL A 94 -15.56 8.05 -4.11
C VAL A 94 -14.89 9.37 -4.52
N ASN A 95 -13.78 9.72 -3.91
CA ASN A 95 -13.04 10.95 -4.20
C ASN A 95 -12.45 10.97 -5.63
N ARG A 96 -12.35 9.84 -6.31
CA ARG A 96 -11.88 9.75 -7.70
C ARG A 96 -13.00 9.86 -8.74
N ILE A 97 -14.26 9.76 -8.35
CA ILE A 97 -15.41 9.84 -9.27
C ILE A 97 -15.39 11.13 -10.10
N PRO A 98 -15.18 12.34 -9.54
CA PRO A 98 -15.15 13.55 -10.36
C PRO A 98 -14.09 13.51 -11.46
N GLN A 99 -12.90 12.97 -11.17
CA GLN A 99 -11.83 12.84 -12.16
C GLN A 99 -12.17 11.82 -13.26
N LEU A 100 -12.98 10.82 -12.93
CA LEU A 100 -13.39 9.80 -13.89
C LEU A 100 -14.42 10.35 -14.89
N ILE A 101 -15.30 11.26 -14.47
CA ILE A 101 -16.31 11.89 -15.34
C ILE A 101 -15.63 12.66 -16.47
N ASP A 102 -14.52 13.33 -16.17
CA ASP A 102 -13.80 14.15 -17.14
C ASP A 102 -12.68 13.36 -17.88
N ALA A 103 -12.53 12.09 -17.58
CA ALA A 103 -11.49 11.26 -18.18
C ALA A 103 -11.85 10.89 -19.63
N PRO A 104 -10.86 10.88 -20.55
CA PRO A 104 -11.08 10.36 -21.90
C PRO A 104 -11.60 8.91 -21.84
N ALA A 105 -12.50 8.55 -22.72
CA ALA A 105 -12.99 7.18 -22.85
C ALA A 105 -11.86 6.25 -23.29
N ALA A 106 -11.16 5.68 -22.33
CA ALA A 106 -10.10 4.69 -22.53
C ALA A 106 -10.00 3.83 -21.28
N THR A 107 -9.55 2.60 -21.46
CA THR A 107 -9.04 1.82 -20.32
C THR A 107 -7.74 2.46 -19.87
N SER A 108 -7.84 3.46 -19.00
CA SER A 108 -6.65 4.09 -18.46
C SER A 108 -5.97 3.08 -17.55
N ARG A 109 -4.78 2.69 -17.93
CA ARG A 109 -3.87 2.14 -16.93
C ARG A 109 -3.80 3.15 -15.80
N PRO A 110 -3.79 2.73 -14.53
CA PRO A 110 -3.52 3.64 -13.44
C PRO A 110 -2.10 4.14 -13.66
N ILE A 111 -2.06 5.39 -14.14
CA ILE A 111 -1.17 6.08 -14.61
C ILE A 111 -0.14 6.72 -14.19
N SER A 112 0.70 6.79 -14.87
CA SER A 112 1.82 7.69 -15.05
C SER A 112 1.42 9.13 -14.83
N SER A 113 2.08 9.74 -13.87
CA SER A 113 2.37 11.17 -13.87
C SER A 113 1.26 12.19 -14.15
N ARG A 114 0.27 12.26 -13.30
CA ARG A 114 -0.23 13.56 -12.87
C ARG A 114 -0.27 13.56 -11.36
N THR A 115 0.68 14.26 -10.78
CA THR A 115 0.70 14.64 -9.39
C THR A 115 -0.61 15.37 -9.08
N THR A 116 -1.58 14.64 -8.59
CA THR A 116 -2.75 15.26 -8.00
C THR A 116 -2.33 15.64 -6.60
N SER A 117 -1.99 16.90 -6.41
CA SER A 117 -1.83 17.51 -5.09
C SER A 117 -3.16 17.32 -4.34
N ILE A 118 -3.17 16.41 -3.37
CA ILE A 118 -4.35 16.10 -2.53
C ILE A 118 -4.60 17.20 -1.48
N TRP A 119 -3.81 18.25 -1.48
CA TRP A 119 -3.93 19.36 -0.54
C TRP A 119 -4.26 20.66 -1.26
N SER A 120 -5.56 20.91 -1.44
CA SER A 120 -6.08 22.26 -1.56
C SER A 120 -6.70 22.64 -0.23
N THR A 121 -5.98 23.37 0.57
CA THR A 121 -6.53 24.09 1.72
C THR A 121 -7.47 25.17 1.20
N ARG A 122 -8.72 25.08 1.56
CA ARG A 122 -9.63 26.20 1.74
C ARG A 122 -10.20 26.15 3.12
#